data_65d2f90e8bbf91603f8d5a1af0bb2c08
#
_entry.id   65d2f90e8bbf91603f8d5a1af0bb2c08
#
_cell.length_a   1.000
_cell.length_b   1.000
_cell.length_c   1.000
_cell.angle_alpha   90.00
_cell.angle_beta   90.00
_cell.angle_gamma   90.00
#
_symmetry.space_group_name_H-M   'P 1'
#
loop_
_entity.id
_entity.type
_entity.pdbx_description
1 polymer ?
#
loop_
_entity_poly.entity_id
_entity_poly.type
_entity_poly.pdbx_seq_one_letter_code
_entity_poly.pdbx_strand_id
1 'polypeptide(L)'
;MATWRAPRESRLHARMAVDATAALEYCRRRREATGVLVTPGVVVGMAFARGVLGVPEFLNRVVFGRIVPFPTQDVAFAVDIGQGEDLAPTKVCDVGGKGVVDVDRELAAGAARLRAREDSDYETTSGIANAVPWFALRPVLAAASLLNGGIGVRAFGQPAHPLGSLLVTNIGSFGLDEGYVAPVPLARVPLYVCVGAVNDAPMAIDGQVVVRPQLVMTATADHRLVDGAHAAALARYVRAAMADPDVLDQTVP
;
A
#
# COMPACT_ATOMS: atom_id res chain seq x y z
N MET A 1 -10.38 -18.98 0.47
CA MET A 1 -9.68 -19.93 1.39
C MET A 1 -8.52 -20.68 0.71
N ALA A 2 -8.47 -20.81 -0.62
CA ALA A 2 -7.44 -21.60 -1.31
C ALA A 2 -6.00 -21.06 -1.14
N THR A 3 -5.82 -19.76 -0.89
CA THR A 3 -4.52 -19.11 -0.73
C THR A 3 -3.93 -19.20 0.67
N TRP A 4 -4.77 -19.34 1.69
CA TRP A 4 -4.37 -19.24 3.08
C TRP A 4 -3.85 -20.56 3.63
N ARG A 5 -2.67 -20.50 4.26
CA ARG A 5 -2.04 -21.59 5.03
C ARG A 5 -1.51 -21.03 6.33
N ALA A 6 -1.11 -21.91 7.24
CA ALA A 6 -0.37 -21.47 8.41
C ALA A 6 0.85 -20.64 8.00
N PRO A 7 1.14 -19.52 8.65
CA PRO A 7 2.29 -18.67 8.33
C PRO A 7 3.59 -19.48 8.43
N ARG A 8 4.42 -19.37 7.41
CA ARG A 8 5.76 -19.96 7.39
C ARG A 8 6.86 -18.91 7.45
N GLU A 9 6.47 -17.64 7.32
CA GLU A 9 7.38 -16.51 7.38
C GLU A 9 7.12 -15.70 8.64
N SER A 10 8.18 -15.15 9.20
CA SER A 10 8.09 -14.20 10.31
C SER A 10 7.51 -12.89 9.81
N ARG A 11 6.62 -12.29 10.59
CA ARG A 11 6.05 -10.98 10.30
C ARG A 11 6.45 -9.99 11.39
N LEU A 12 6.79 -8.80 10.97
CA LEU A 12 7.00 -7.65 11.84
C LEU A 12 5.78 -6.75 11.72
N HIS A 13 5.19 -6.44 12.86
CA HIS A 13 4.04 -5.53 12.94
C HIS A 13 4.45 -4.26 13.66
N ALA A 14 4.08 -3.12 13.10
CA ALA A 14 4.30 -1.81 13.70
C ALA A 14 3.00 -1.01 13.70
N ARG A 15 2.84 -0.14 14.71
CA ARG A 15 1.73 0.81 14.83
C ARG A 15 2.29 2.19 15.08
N MET A 16 1.74 3.18 14.42
CA MET A 16 2.10 4.57 14.59
C MET A 16 0.85 5.44 14.61
N ALA A 17 0.74 6.31 15.60
CA ALA A 17 -0.25 7.38 15.65
C ALA A 17 0.47 8.71 15.42
N VAL A 18 -0.11 9.58 14.60
CA VAL A 18 0.43 10.89 14.27
C VAL A 18 -0.65 11.96 14.35
N ASP A 19 -0.25 13.20 14.62
CA ASP A 19 -1.10 14.37 14.39
C ASP A 19 -1.33 14.52 12.88
N ALA A 20 -2.58 14.50 12.46
CA ALA A 20 -2.97 14.58 11.06
C ALA A 20 -3.21 16.03 10.59
N THR A 21 -3.07 17.02 11.45
CA THR A 21 -3.40 18.42 11.14
C THR A 21 -2.70 18.91 9.87
N ALA A 22 -1.37 18.72 9.79
CA ALA A 22 -0.59 19.15 8.63
C ALA A 22 -0.99 18.41 7.35
N ALA A 23 -1.23 17.09 7.45
CA ALA A 23 -1.65 16.27 6.30
C ALA A 23 -3.05 16.66 5.80
N LEU A 24 -4.00 16.94 6.69
CA LEU A 24 -5.33 17.41 6.31
C LEU A 24 -5.29 18.78 5.65
N GLU A 25 -4.48 19.70 6.19
CA GLU A 25 -4.29 21.04 5.62
C GLU A 25 -3.62 20.95 4.23
N TYR A 26 -2.62 20.07 4.08
CA TYR A 26 -2.01 19.78 2.79
C TYR A 26 -3.05 19.27 1.77
N CYS A 27 -3.88 18.29 2.15
CA CYS A 27 -4.95 17.77 1.28
C CYS A 27 -5.90 18.89 0.83
N ARG A 28 -6.31 19.76 1.77
CA ARG A 28 -7.18 20.92 1.46
C ARG A 28 -6.51 21.86 0.47
N ARG A 29 -5.27 22.28 0.72
CA ARG A 29 -4.51 23.20 -0.18
C ARG A 29 -4.33 22.61 -1.57
N ARG A 30 -4.00 21.30 -1.68
CA ARG A 30 -3.84 20.63 -2.98
C ARG A 30 -5.16 20.54 -3.74
N ARG A 31 -6.25 20.25 -3.05
CA ARG A 31 -7.60 20.26 -3.65
C ARG A 31 -7.97 21.64 -4.20
N GLU A 32 -7.74 22.70 -3.43
CA GLU A 32 -8.03 24.08 -3.86
C GLU A 32 -7.17 24.49 -5.06
N ALA A 33 -5.89 24.13 -5.06
CA ALA A 33 -4.96 24.51 -6.14
C ALA A 33 -5.14 23.71 -7.44
N THR A 34 -5.55 22.44 -7.36
CA THR A 34 -5.52 21.52 -8.52
C THR A 34 -6.88 20.94 -8.90
N GLY A 35 -7.89 21.08 -8.04
CA GLY A 35 -9.19 20.42 -8.18
C GLY A 35 -9.16 18.90 -7.89
N VAL A 36 -8.00 18.31 -7.57
CA VAL A 36 -7.82 16.89 -7.29
C VAL A 36 -8.13 16.61 -5.82
N LEU A 37 -8.94 15.58 -5.54
CA LEU A 37 -9.30 15.19 -4.19
C LEU A 37 -8.18 14.34 -3.55
N VAL A 38 -7.07 14.96 -3.18
CA VAL A 38 -6.01 14.28 -2.44
C VAL A 38 -6.54 13.84 -1.08
N THR A 39 -6.36 12.55 -0.77
CA THR A 39 -6.82 11.96 0.50
C THR A 39 -5.67 11.69 1.46
N PRO A 40 -5.91 11.67 2.79
CA PRO A 40 -4.86 11.28 3.76
C PRO A 40 -4.25 9.90 3.48
N GLY A 41 -5.04 8.97 2.93
CA GLY A 41 -4.55 7.64 2.53
C GLY A 41 -3.48 7.69 1.45
N VAL A 42 -3.62 8.58 0.46
CA VAL A 42 -2.59 8.79 -0.58
C VAL A 42 -1.36 9.47 0.01
N VAL A 43 -1.53 10.47 0.89
CA VAL A 43 -0.41 11.12 1.59
C VAL A 43 0.40 10.11 2.40
N VAL A 44 -0.28 9.24 3.17
CA VAL A 44 0.39 8.15 3.91
C VAL A 44 1.09 7.19 2.95
N GLY A 45 0.42 6.75 1.89
CA GLY A 45 1.01 5.87 0.88
C GLY A 45 2.29 6.46 0.29
N MET A 46 2.29 7.74 -0.04
CA MET A 46 3.46 8.46 -0.55
C MET A 46 4.55 8.62 0.51
N ALA A 47 4.19 8.89 1.78
CA ALA A 47 5.16 8.98 2.87
C ALA A 47 5.90 7.64 3.05
N PHE A 48 5.18 6.51 3.02
CA PHE A 48 5.81 5.19 3.05
C PHE A 48 6.63 4.92 1.78
N ALA A 49 6.10 5.22 0.60
CA ALA A 49 6.81 5.04 -0.67
C ALA A 49 8.14 5.81 -0.70
N ARG A 50 8.14 7.07 -0.28
CA ARG A 50 9.37 7.86 -0.18
C ARG A 50 10.32 7.34 0.90
N GLY A 51 9.76 6.95 2.05
CA GLY A 51 10.55 6.44 3.17
C GLY A 51 11.31 5.15 2.84
N VAL A 52 10.74 4.25 2.03
CA VAL A 52 11.41 3.00 1.64
C VAL A 52 12.59 3.22 0.68
N LEU A 53 12.69 4.37 0.00
CA LEU A 53 13.90 4.72 -0.78
C LEU A 53 15.12 4.86 0.12
N GLY A 54 14.94 5.34 1.35
CA GLY A 54 15.99 5.42 2.36
C GLY A 54 16.29 4.10 3.08
N VAL A 55 15.48 3.05 2.83
CA VAL A 55 15.61 1.71 3.43
C VAL A 55 15.36 0.66 2.35
N PRO A 56 16.33 0.45 1.44
CA PRO A 56 16.13 -0.33 0.21
C PRO A 56 15.81 -1.82 0.47
N GLU A 57 15.99 -2.31 1.68
CA GLU A 57 15.58 -3.66 2.09
C GLU A 57 14.09 -3.89 1.88
N PHE A 58 13.26 -2.85 2.02
CA PHE A 58 11.82 -2.90 1.70
C PHE A 58 11.51 -2.95 0.20
N LEU A 59 12.51 -2.75 -0.67
CA LEU A 59 12.35 -2.86 -2.13
C LEU A 59 12.78 -4.24 -2.64
N ASN A 60 12.84 -5.24 -1.76
CA ASN A 60 13.23 -6.59 -2.11
C ASN A 60 12.08 -7.58 -1.91
N ARG A 61 12.21 -8.74 -2.55
CA ARG A 61 11.33 -9.90 -2.41
C ARG A 61 12.12 -11.19 -2.28
N VAL A 62 11.53 -12.23 -1.72
CA VAL A 62 12.15 -13.55 -1.62
C VAL A 62 11.69 -14.44 -2.77
N VAL A 63 12.63 -14.91 -3.58
CA VAL A 63 12.40 -15.81 -4.71
C VAL A 63 13.37 -16.99 -4.61
N PHE A 64 12.85 -18.21 -4.45
CA PHE A 64 13.67 -19.44 -4.26
C PHE A 64 14.71 -19.31 -3.15
N GLY A 65 14.35 -18.67 -2.04
CA GLY A 65 15.27 -18.45 -0.91
C GLY A 65 16.33 -17.37 -1.14
N ARG A 66 16.29 -16.65 -2.25
CA ARG A 66 17.20 -15.53 -2.55
C ARG A 66 16.45 -14.20 -2.41
N ILE A 67 17.15 -13.18 -1.96
CA ILE A 67 16.69 -11.80 -1.94
C ILE A 67 16.90 -11.20 -3.33
N VAL A 68 15.83 -10.70 -3.94
CA VAL A 68 15.83 -10.15 -5.30
C VAL A 68 15.14 -8.78 -5.25
N PRO A 69 15.77 -7.71 -5.78
CA PRO A 69 15.13 -6.39 -5.81
C PRO A 69 13.94 -6.34 -6.76
N PHE A 70 13.01 -5.42 -6.48
CA PHE A 70 12.01 -5.02 -7.46
C PHE A 70 12.67 -4.13 -8.53
N PRO A 71 12.25 -4.23 -9.79
CA PRO A 71 12.83 -3.41 -10.87
C PRO A 71 12.44 -1.94 -10.77
N THR A 72 11.26 -1.66 -10.22
CA THR A 72 10.67 -0.33 -10.05
C THR A 72 9.99 -0.22 -8.70
N GLN A 73 9.83 1.00 -8.21
CA GLN A 73 9.07 1.27 -7.00
C GLN A 73 7.60 1.46 -7.34
N ASP A 74 6.87 0.35 -7.39
CA ASP A 74 5.44 0.35 -7.62
C ASP A 74 4.69 0.24 -6.30
N VAL A 75 3.60 0.99 -6.18
CA VAL A 75 2.71 0.96 -5.02
C VAL A 75 1.30 0.58 -5.46
N ALA A 76 0.71 -0.41 -4.81
CA ALA A 76 -0.68 -0.74 -4.99
C ALA A 76 -1.53 -0.11 -3.89
N PHE A 77 -2.68 0.42 -4.27
CA PHE A 77 -3.70 0.91 -3.35
C PHE A 77 -4.94 0.02 -3.47
N ALA A 78 -5.45 -0.44 -2.34
CA ALA A 78 -6.73 -1.15 -2.31
C ALA A 78 -7.86 -0.12 -2.45
N VAL A 79 -8.67 -0.29 -3.50
CA VAL A 79 -9.77 0.59 -3.85
C VAL A 79 -11.08 -0.14 -3.66
N ASP A 80 -12.04 0.51 -3.04
CA ASP A 80 -13.41 0.01 -2.93
C ASP A 80 -14.11 0.12 -4.30
N ILE A 81 -14.53 -1.03 -4.82
CA ILE A 81 -15.25 -1.15 -6.08
C ILE A 81 -16.70 -1.63 -5.91
N GLY A 82 -17.09 -2.03 -4.70
CA GLY A 82 -18.39 -2.62 -4.41
C GLY A 82 -19.12 -1.98 -3.22
N GLN A 83 -18.91 -0.71 -2.92
CA GLN A 83 -19.55 -0.02 -1.79
C GLN A 83 -19.29 -0.71 -0.44
N GLY A 84 -18.05 -1.16 -0.24
CA GLY A 84 -17.61 -1.88 0.97
C GLY A 84 -17.65 -3.40 0.87
N GLU A 85 -18.19 -3.97 -0.21
CA GLU A 85 -18.27 -5.42 -0.38
C GLU A 85 -17.06 -6.03 -1.12
N ASP A 86 -16.35 -5.25 -1.94
CA ASP A 86 -15.21 -5.73 -2.71
C ASP A 86 -14.11 -4.69 -2.82
N LEU A 87 -12.86 -5.15 -2.63
CA LEU A 87 -11.65 -4.34 -2.72
C LEU A 87 -10.76 -4.88 -3.83
N ALA A 88 -10.42 -4.03 -4.79
CA ALA A 88 -9.49 -4.36 -5.85
C ALA A 88 -8.22 -3.50 -5.77
N PRO A 89 -7.03 -4.05 -6.07
CA PRO A 89 -5.81 -3.27 -6.08
C PRO A 89 -5.69 -2.47 -7.38
N THR A 90 -5.36 -1.18 -7.24
CA THR A 90 -4.88 -0.33 -8.34
C THR A 90 -3.41 -0.05 -8.12
N LYS A 91 -2.57 -0.41 -9.09
CA LYS A 91 -1.12 -0.22 -9.01
C LYS A 91 -0.72 1.07 -9.72
N VAL A 92 0.02 1.93 -9.01
CA VAL A 92 0.73 3.08 -9.56
C VAL A 92 2.20 2.69 -9.69
N CYS A 93 2.72 2.77 -10.92
CA CYS A 93 4.09 2.39 -11.22
C CYS A 93 5.04 3.55 -11.00
N ASP A 94 6.27 3.24 -10.58
CA ASP A 94 7.39 4.19 -10.48
C ASP A 94 7.01 5.48 -9.72
N VAL A 95 6.54 5.31 -8.49
CA VAL A 95 6.09 6.44 -7.65
C VAL A 95 7.24 7.34 -7.21
N GLY A 96 8.49 6.88 -7.34
CA GLY A 96 9.69 7.65 -7.02
C GLY A 96 9.78 8.98 -7.79
N GLY A 97 9.39 8.98 -9.06
CA GLY A 97 9.41 10.17 -9.95
C GLY A 97 8.14 11.02 -9.91
N LYS A 98 7.14 10.71 -9.07
CA LYS A 98 5.81 11.35 -9.13
C LYS A 98 5.49 12.16 -7.86
N GLY A 99 4.81 13.28 -8.03
CA GLY A 99 4.22 14.03 -6.92
C GLY A 99 2.91 13.39 -6.42
N VAL A 100 2.45 13.81 -5.24
CA VAL A 100 1.23 13.27 -4.61
C VAL A 100 0.00 13.44 -5.50
N VAL A 101 -0.12 14.59 -6.18
CA VAL A 101 -1.26 14.90 -7.07
C VAL A 101 -1.30 13.98 -8.28
N ASP A 102 -0.12 13.62 -8.85
CA ASP A 102 -0.04 12.74 -10.01
C ASP A 102 -0.39 11.31 -9.64
N VAL A 103 0.09 10.85 -8.49
CA VAL A 103 -0.27 9.54 -7.93
C VAL A 103 -1.77 9.45 -7.67
N ASP A 104 -2.38 10.49 -7.09
CA ASP A 104 -3.82 10.50 -6.82
C ASP A 104 -4.65 10.50 -8.11
N ARG A 105 -4.23 11.23 -9.15
CA ARG A 105 -4.89 11.18 -10.48
C ARG A 105 -4.84 9.80 -11.10
N GLU A 106 -3.68 9.14 -11.07
CA GLU A 106 -3.54 7.77 -11.60
C GLU A 106 -4.38 6.79 -10.80
N LEU A 107 -4.40 6.92 -9.48
CA LEU A 107 -5.23 6.11 -8.60
C LEU A 107 -6.72 6.31 -8.89
N ALA A 108 -7.17 7.56 -9.03
CA ALA A 108 -8.56 7.86 -9.35
C ALA A 108 -8.98 7.30 -10.72
N ALA A 109 -8.10 7.40 -11.72
CA ALA A 109 -8.33 6.83 -13.06
C ALA A 109 -8.38 5.30 -13.01
N GLY A 110 -7.48 4.65 -12.26
CA GLY A 110 -7.49 3.20 -12.05
C GLY A 110 -8.76 2.73 -11.34
N ALA A 111 -9.14 3.43 -10.28
CA ALA A 111 -10.38 3.16 -9.55
C ALA A 111 -11.63 3.29 -10.42
N ALA A 112 -11.67 4.30 -11.30
CA ALA A 112 -12.78 4.48 -12.24
C ALA A 112 -12.88 3.30 -13.23
N ARG A 113 -11.76 2.86 -13.80
CA ARG A 113 -11.72 1.68 -14.70
C ARG A 113 -12.20 0.40 -14.00
N LEU A 114 -11.75 0.17 -12.76
CA LEU A 114 -12.18 -0.99 -11.97
C LEU A 114 -13.70 -0.97 -11.71
N ARG A 115 -14.25 0.18 -11.31
CA ARG A 115 -15.71 0.32 -11.07
C ARG A 115 -16.53 0.19 -12.34
N ALA A 116 -16.00 0.63 -13.48
CA ALA A 116 -16.63 0.48 -14.79
C ALA A 116 -16.48 -0.93 -15.38
N ARG A 117 -15.74 -1.84 -14.72
CA ARG A 117 -15.32 -3.16 -15.24
C ARG A 117 -14.58 -3.10 -16.57
N GLU A 118 -13.81 -2.04 -16.76
CA GLU A 118 -12.98 -1.80 -17.95
C GLU A 118 -11.51 -2.19 -17.71
N ASP A 119 -11.17 -2.70 -16.52
CA ASP A 119 -9.83 -3.20 -16.21
C ASP A 119 -9.68 -4.64 -16.73
N SER A 120 -9.05 -4.77 -17.89
CA SER A 120 -8.86 -6.05 -18.58
C SER A 120 -8.07 -7.07 -17.76
N ASP A 121 -7.15 -6.63 -16.92
CA ASP A 121 -6.32 -7.52 -16.11
C ASP A 121 -7.14 -8.10 -14.95
N TYR A 122 -7.95 -7.26 -14.30
CA TYR A 122 -8.85 -7.68 -13.24
C TYR A 122 -9.93 -8.65 -13.76
N GLU A 123 -10.60 -8.31 -14.85
CA GLU A 123 -11.66 -9.16 -15.44
C GLU A 123 -11.11 -10.51 -15.94
N THR A 124 -9.93 -10.50 -16.59
CA THR A 124 -9.28 -11.75 -17.05
C THR A 124 -8.90 -12.63 -15.86
N THR A 125 -8.34 -12.05 -14.80
CA THR A 125 -7.95 -12.80 -13.59
C THR A 125 -9.15 -13.39 -12.88
N SER A 126 -10.22 -12.61 -12.73
CA SER A 126 -11.48 -13.06 -12.13
C SER A 126 -12.11 -14.17 -12.97
N GLY A 127 -12.11 -14.05 -14.30
CA GLY A 127 -12.59 -15.07 -15.22
C GLY A 127 -11.82 -16.39 -15.09
N ILE A 128 -10.49 -16.32 -15.05
CA ILE A 128 -9.63 -17.51 -14.85
C ILE A 128 -9.90 -18.14 -13.48
N ALA A 129 -9.97 -17.34 -12.42
CA ALA A 129 -10.20 -17.83 -11.07
C ALA A 129 -11.55 -18.56 -10.93
N ASN A 130 -12.58 -18.06 -11.62
CA ASN A 130 -13.91 -18.67 -11.62
C ASN A 130 -14.00 -19.93 -12.51
N ALA A 131 -13.19 -20.02 -13.57
CA ALA A 131 -13.17 -21.16 -14.49
C ALA A 131 -12.34 -22.34 -13.97
N VAL A 132 -11.37 -22.10 -13.08
CA VAL A 132 -10.48 -23.12 -12.55
C VAL A 132 -11.17 -23.99 -11.50
N PRO A 133 -11.22 -25.33 -11.66
CA PRO A 133 -11.75 -26.20 -10.62
C PRO A 133 -11.03 -26.03 -9.28
N TRP A 134 -11.76 -26.14 -8.18
CA TRP A 134 -11.25 -25.87 -6.83
C TRP A 134 -9.96 -26.64 -6.48
N PHE A 135 -9.80 -27.87 -6.96
CA PHE A 135 -8.60 -28.69 -6.71
C PHE A 135 -7.37 -28.21 -7.52
N ALA A 136 -7.57 -27.56 -8.67
CA ALA A 136 -6.51 -27.00 -9.51
C ALA A 136 -6.17 -25.53 -9.14
N LEU A 137 -7.00 -24.87 -8.35
CA LEU A 137 -6.82 -23.45 -8.01
C LEU A 137 -5.48 -23.18 -7.31
N ARG A 138 -5.10 -24.03 -6.34
CA ARG A 138 -3.83 -23.88 -5.61
C ARG A 138 -2.59 -23.98 -6.51
N PRO A 139 -2.41 -25.00 -7.34
CA PRO A 139 -1.25 -25.05 -8.24
C PRO A 139 -1.25 -23.92 -9.27
N VAL A 140 -2.41 -23.50 -9.78
CA VAL A 140 -2.52 -22.34 -10.69
C VAL A 140 -2.08 -21.05 -9.99
N LEU A 141 -2.56 -20.79 -8.78
CA LEU A 141 -2.15 -19.64 -7.99
C LEU A 141 -0.65 -19.67 -7.65
N ALA A 142 -0.10 -20.86 -7.35
CA ALA A 142 1.33 -21.01 -7.10
C ALA A 142 2.17 -20.71 -8.35
N ALA A 143 1.74 -21.18 -9.52
CA ALA A 143 2.38 -20.87 -10.81
C ALA A 143 2.27 -19.37 -11.13
N ALA A 144 1.09 -18.76 -10.97
CA ALA A 144 0.89 -17.34 -11.14
C ALA A 144 1.79 -16.52 -10.21
N SER A 145 1.85 -16.88 -8.92
CA SER A 145 2.75 -16.23 -7.95
C SER A 145 4.22 -16.31 -8.36
N LEU A 146 4.65 -17.46 -8.87
CA LEU A 146 6.04 -17.62 -9.31
C LEU A 146 6.32 -16.77 -10.55
N LEU A 147 5.45 -16.80 -11.53
CA LEU A 147 5.63 -16.10 -12.80
C LEU A 147 5.50 -14.58 -12.60
N ASN A 148 4.40 -14.12 -12.02
CA ASN A 148 4.13 -12.69 -11.86
C ASN A 148 4.98 -12.06 -10.74
N GLY A 149 4.89 -12.60 -9.53
CA GLY A 149 5.55 -12.05 -8.35
C GLY A 149 7.02 -12.44 -8.22
N GLY A 150 7.39 -13.65 -8.66
CA GLY A 150 8.77 -14.16 -8.57
C GLY A 150 9.63 -13.74 -9.75
N ILE A 151 9.31 -14.21 -10.94
CA ILE A 151 10.11 -13.98 -12.17
C ILE A 151 9.83 -12.58 -12.74
N GLY A 152 8.65 -12.03 -12.54
CA GLY A 152 8.29 -10.70 -13.01
C GLY A 152 7.85 -10.70 -14.48
N VAL A 153 7.09 -11.72 -14.89
CA VAL A 153 6.50 -11.80 -16.23
C VAL A 153 4.98 -11.71 -16.16
N ARG A 154 4.33 -11.16 -17.18
CA ARG A 154 2.88 -11.15 -17.30
C ARG A 154 2.37 -12.58 -17.53
N ALA A 155 1.47 -13.06 -16.70
CA ALA A 155 0.84 -14.36 -16.83
C ALA A 155 -0.54 -14.40 -16.14
N PHE A 156 -1.43 -15.26 -16.60
CA PHE A 156 -2.78 -15.46 -16.03
C PHE A 156 -3.60 -14.17 -15.89
N GLY A 157 -3.47 -13.25 -16.85
CA GLY A 157 -4.16 -11.97 -16.81
C GLY A 157 -3.53 -10.91 -15.88
N GLN A 158 -2.53 -11.27 -15.07
CA GLN A 158 -1.87 -10.36 -14.15
C GLN A 158 -0.59 -9.77 -14.73
N PRO A 159 -0.29 -8.49 -14.51
CA PRO A 159 0.99 -7.89 -14.87
C PRO A 159 2.14 -8.45 -14.02
N ALA A 160 3.37 -8.10 -14.40
CA ALA A 160 4.52 -8.29 -13.53
C ALA A 160 4.32 -7.53 -12.21
N HIS A 161 4.63 -8.19 -11.08
CA HIS A 161 4.52 -7.61 -9.74
C HIS A 161 3.18 -6.88 -9.52
N PRO A 162 2.03 -7.59 -9.50
CA PRO A 162 0.71 -6.97 -9.56
C PRO A 162 0.39 -6.05 -8.36
N LEU A 163 1.03 -6.27 -7.23
CA LEU A 163 0.89 -5.42 -6.03
C LEU A 163 2.12 -4.55 -5.74
N GLY A 164 3.13 -4.56 -6.63
CA GLY A 164 4.35 -3.78 -6.41
C GLY A 164 5.15 -4.19 -5.16
N SER A 165 5.92 -3.25 -4.63
CA SER A 165 6.72 -3.41 -3.41
C SER A 165 6.01 -2.96 -2.13
N LEU A 166 4.90 -2.24 -2.26
CA LEU A 166 4.10 -1.69 -1.16
C LEU A 166 2.61 -1.80 -1.50
N LEU A 167 1.82 -2.32 -0.57
CA LEU A 167 0.36 -2.26 -0.65
C LEU A 167 -0.18 -1.36 0.46
N VAL A 168 -1.00 -0.40 0.08
CA VAL A 168 -1.70 0.52 0.98
C VAL A 168 -3.20 0.24 0.95
N THR A 169 -3.81 0.07 2.10
CA THR A 169 -5.25 -0.03 2.24
C THR A 169 -5.75 1.03 3.21
N ASN A 170 -6.90 1.62 2.92
CA ASN A 170 -7.53 2.62 3.76
C ASN A 170 -8.84 2.04 4.33
N ILE A 171 -8.80 1.65 5.60
CA ILE A 171 -9.98 1.17 6.33
C ILE A 171 -10.73 2.29 7.06
N GLY A 172 -10.13 3.47 7.12
CA GLY A 172 -10.79 4.67 7.68
C GLY A 172 -12.03 5.07 6.91
N SER A 173 -12.10 4.74 5.61
CA SER A 173 -13.31 4.91 4.79
C SER A 173 -14.49 4.04 5.26
N PHE A 174 -14.23 2.97 6.01
CA PHE A 174 -15.22 2.10 6.64
C PHE A 174 -15.46 2.44 8.12
N GLY A 175 -14.87 3.53 8.62
CA GLY A 175 -15.00 3.97 10.01
C GLY A 175 -14.17 3.16 11.01
N LEU A 176 -13.16 2.42 10.55
CA LEU A 176 -12.25 1.67 11.43
C LEU A 176 -11.02 2.50 11.78
N ASP A 177 -10.68 2.54 13.05
CA ASP A 177 -9.57 3.36 13.57
C ASP A 177 -8.22 2.74 13.27
N GLU A 178 -8.11 1.43 13.34
CA GLU A 178 -6.89 0.70 13.04
C GLU A 178 -7.17 -0.75 12.62
N GLY A 179 -6.24 -1.33 11.88
CA GLY A 179 -6.27 -2.73 11.48
C GLY A 179 -4.89 -3.17 11.00
N TYR A 180 -4.66 -4.46 10.93
CA TYR A 180 -3.42 -5.03 10.40
C TYR A 180 -3.72 -5.85 9.15
N VAL A 181 -3.04 -5.54 8.07
CA VAL A 181 -3.22 -6.27 6.81
C VAL A 181 -2.56 -7.63 6.92
N ALA A 182 -3.34 -8.67 6.69
CA ALA A 182 -2.79 -10.01 6.52
C ALA A 182 -2.09 -10.08 5.15
N PRO A 183 -0.78 -10.36 5.10
CA PRO A 183 -0.05 -10.43 3.84
C PRO A 183 -0.63 -11.49 2.91
N VAL A 184 -0.83 -11.12 1.65
CA VAL A 184 -1.28 -12.06 0.61
C VAL A 184 -0.14 -13.04 0.31
N PRO A 185 -0.29 -14.34 0.58
CA PRO A 185 0.83 -15.30 0.57
C PRO A 185 1.54 -15.42 -0.77
N LEU A 186 0.85 -15.08 -1.86
CA LEU A 186 1.32 -15.27 -3.23
C LEU A 186 1.88 -13.99 -3.85
N ALA A 187 1.66 -12.84 -3.22
CA ALA A 187 1.98 -11.54 -3.81
C ALA A 187 3.45 -11.13 -3.66
N ARG A 188 4.17 -11.71 -2.70
CA ARG A 188 5.59 -11.40 -2.39
C ARG A 188 5.87 -9.93 -2.08
N VAL A 189 4.87 -9.22 -1.57
CA VAL A 189 4.98 -7.82 -1.16
C VAL A 189 5.69 -7.76 0.19
N PRO A 190 6.77 -7.01 0.33
CA PRO A 190 7.52 -6.90 1.57
C PRO A 190 6.83 -6.03 2.63
N LEU A 191 6.00 -5.07 2.21
CA LEU A 191 5.39 -4.11 3.12
C LEU A 191 3.90 -3.87 2.81
N TYR A 192 3.08 -4.03 3.82
CA TYR A 192 1.64 -3.72 3.78
C TYR A 192 1.37 -2.60 4.79
N VAL A 193 0.67 -1.57 4.36
CA VAL A 193 0.29 -0.42 5.19
C VAL A 193 -1.24 -0.33 5.26
N CYS A 194 -1.74 -0.16 6.47
CA CYS A 194 -3.15 0.07 6.73
C CYS A 194 -3.33 1.46 7.33
N VAL A 195 -4.23 2.24 6.74
CA VAL A 195 -4.56 3.60 7.14
C VAL A 195 -5.92 3.58 7.81
N GLY A 196 -6.00 4.03 9.06
CA GLY A 196 -7.23 4.12 9.82
C GLY A 196 -8.01 5.42 9.58
N ALA A 197 -9.13 5.56 10.29
CA ALA A 197 -9.90 6.79 10.30
C ALA A 197 -9.12 7.93 10.99
N VAL A 198 -9.41 9.16 10.58
CA VAL A 198 -8.96 10.35 11.30
C VAL A 198 -10.00 10.67 12.37
N ASN A 199 -9.59 10.65 13.63
CA ASN A 199 -10.46 10.94 14.78
C ASN A 199 -9.82 11.95 15.72
N ASP A 200 -10.62 12.77 16.37
CA ASP A 200 -10.14 13.63 17.42
C ASP A 200 -9.69 12.80 18.63
N ALA A 201 -8.44 13.01 19.05
CA ALA A 201 -7.85 12.29 20.17
C ALA A 201 -6.99 13.20 21.05
N PRO A 202 -6.87 12.90 22.35
CA PRO A 202 -5.96 13.61 23.22
C PRO A 202 -4.50 13.27 22.86
N MET A 203 -3.71 14.30 22.58
CA MET A 203 -2.29 14.19 22.23
C MET A 203 -1.46 15.08 23.12
N ALA A 204 -0.25 14.63 23.48
CA ALA A 204 0.72 15.44 24.20
C ALA A 204 1.53 16.28 23.21
N ILE A 205 1.36 17.60 23.23
CA ILE A 205 2.09 18.57 22.41
C ILE A 205 2.68 19.63 23.34
N ASP A 206 3.98 19.83 23.28
CA ASP A 206 4.73 20.79 24.11
C ASP A 206 4.43 20.66 25.62
N GLY A 207 4.28 19.39 26.08
CA GLY A 207 4.02 19.09 27.49
C GLY A 207 2.56 19.30 27.94
N GLN A 208 1.66 19.66 27.04
CA GLN A 208 0.23 19.84 27.31
C GLN A 208 -0.60 18.77 26.59
N VAL A 209 -1.73 18.38 27.19
CA VAL A 209 -2.70 17.50 26.54
C VAL A 209 -3.68 18.38 25.75
N VAL A 210 -3.68 18.19 24.44
CA VAL A 210 -4.57 18.90 23.52
C VAL A 210 -5.35 17.92 22.67
N VAL A 211 -6.56 18.28 22.24
CA VAL A 211 -7.33 17.50 21.29
C VAL A 211 -6.86 17.84 19.88
N ARG A 212 -6.48 16.84 19.11
CA ARG A 212 -6.01 16.98 17.73
C ARG A 212 -6.59 15.86 16.84
N PRO A 213 -6.74 16.11 15.53
CA PRO A 213 -7.04 15.03 14.60
C PRO A 213 -5.87 14.04 14.57
N GLN A 214 -6.12 12.82 15.02
CA GLN A 214 -5.15 11.74 15.04
C GLN A 214 -5.42 10.78 13.89
N LEU A 215 -4.36 10.36 13.21
CA LEU A 215 -4.38 9.29 12.23
C LEU A 215 -3.54 8.12 12.77
N VAL A 216 -4.14 6.93 12.82
CA VAL A 216 -3.42 5.70 13.12
C VAL A 216 -3.08 5.00 11.80
N MET A 217 -1.84 4.58 11.68
CA MET A 217 -1.37 3.74 10.60
C MET A 217 -0.64 2.53 11.15
N THR A 218 -0.85 1.38 10.53
CA THR A 218 -0.15 0.16 10.88
C THR A 218 0.62 -0.37 9.67
N ALA A 219 1.68 -1.10 9.95
CA ALA A 219 2.51 -1.72 8.94
C ALA A 219 2.71 -3.20 9.28
N THR A 220 2.65 -4.06 8.25
CA THR A 220 3.03 -5.47 8.34
C THR A 220 4.13 -5.72 7.33
N ALA A 221 5.31 -6.11 7.79
CA ALA A 221 6.49 -6.32 6.96
C ALA A 221 6.99 -7.75 7.01
N ASP A 222 7.71 -8.17 5.97
CA ASP A 222 8.37 -9.47 5.89
C ASP A 222 9.70 -9.43 6.68
N HIS A 223 9.72 -10.05 7.85
CA HIS A 223 10.89 -10.04 8.76
C HIS A 223 12.10 -10.84 8.23
N ARG A 224 11.97 -11.50 7.07
CA ARG A 224 13.12 -12.09 6.35
C ARG A 224 13.96 -11.03 5.65
N LEU A 225 13.36 -9.86 5.35
CA LEU A 225 13.98 -8.76 4.61
C LEU A 225 14.37 -7.61 5.53
N VAL A 226 13.56 -7.34 6.55
CA VAL A 226 13.70 -6.17 7.41
C VAL A 226 13.56 -6.53 8.88
N ASP A 227 14.18 -5.74 9.75
CA ASP A 227 14.10 -5.85 11.19
C ASP A 227 13.61 -4.56 11.86
N GLY A 228 13.68 -4.51 13.20
CA GLY A 228 13.25 -3.36 13.98
C GLY A 228 14.02 -2.08 13.67
N ALA A 229 15.30 -2.17 13.30
CA ALA A 229 16.12 -0.99 12.97
C ALA A 229 15.65 -0.36 11.65
N HIS A 230 15.38 -1.19 10.63
CA HIS A 230 14.82 -0.78 9.35
C HIS A 230 13.42 -0.17 9.53
N ALA A 231 12.55 -0.81 10.33
CA ALA A 231 11.23 -0.28 10.64
C ALA A 231 11.30 1.07 11.38
N ALA A 232 12.24 1.24 12.31
CA ALA A 232 12.44 2.51 13.01
C ALA A 232 12.95 3.62 12.08
N ALA A 233 13.84 3.32 11.14
CA ALA A 233 14.30 4.28 10.14
C ALA A 233 13.13 4.76 9.25
N LEU A 234 12.33 3.82 8.73
CA LEU A 234 11.14 4.12 7.94
C LEU A 234 10.13 4.96 8.76
N ALA A 235 9.86 4.58 10.01
CA ALA A 235 8.92 5.30 10.88
C ALA A 235 9.35 6.74 11.16
N ARG A 236 10.65 7.00 11.31
CA ARG A 236 11.16 8.38 11.47
C ARG A 236 10.87 9.24 10.24
N TYR A 237 11.12 8.70 9.05
CA TYR A 237 10.83 9.40 7.81
C TYR A 237 9.32 9.69 7.67
N VAL A 238 8.48 8.67 7.86
CA VAL A 238 7.02 8.81 7.75
C VAL A 238 6.49 9.86 8.74
N ARG A 239 6.95 9.87 10.00
CA ARG A 239 6.56 10.90 10.98
C ARG A 239 6.95 12.30 10.50
N ALA A 240 8.16 12.49 9.98
CA ALA A 240 8.62 13.77 9.47
C ALA A 240 7.79 14.22 8.26
N ALA A 241 7.53 13.31 7.32
CA ALA A 241 6.71 13.59 6.14
C ALA A 241 5.24 13.89 6.50
N MET A 242 4.69 13.26 7.54
CA MET A 242 3.34 13.60 8.01
C MET A 242 3.26 14.93 8.73
N ALA A 243 4.35 15.39 9.34
CA ALA A 243 4.46 16.72 9.95
C ALA A 243 4.68 17.84 8.92
N ASP A 244 5.35 17.53 7.80
CA ASP A 244 5.57 18.44 6.66
C ASP A 244 5.33 17.70 5.34
N PRO A 245 4.07 17.55 4.89
CA PRO A 245 3.75 16.78 3.68
C PRO A 245 4.21 17.43 2.36
N ASP A 246 4.58 18.70 2.37
CA ASP A 246 5.08 19.37 1.15
C ASP A 246 6.39 18.74 0.64
N VAL A 247 7.14 18.06 1.49
CA VAL A 247 8.34 17.29 1.08
C VAL A 247 8.02 16.15 0.11
N LEU A 248 6.77 15.66 0.10
CA LEU A 248 6.33 14.56 -0.76
C LEU A 248 6.14 14.97 -2.23
N ASP A 249 6.08 16.27 -2.52
CA ASP A 249 5.99 16.77 -3.90
C ASP A 249 7.37 16.90 -4.58
N GLN A 250 8.44 16.80 -3.80
CA GLN A 250 9.78 16.80 -4.35
C GLN A 250 10.05 15.44 -5.00
N THR A 251 10.37 15.44 -6.30
CA THR A 251 10.78 14.22 -6.98
C THR A 251 12.15 13.79 -6.47
N VAL A 252 12.29 12.50 -6.14
CA VAL A 252 13.59 11.91 -5.82
C VAL A 252 14.15 11.37 -7.13
N PRO A 253 15.35 11.78 -7.55
CA PRO A 253 15.96 11.33 -8.80
C PRO A 253 16.32 9.84 -8.78
#